data_edd08e6a8a91a241dac0af3c3ac8f38b
#
_entry.id   edd08e6a8a91a241dac0af3c3ac8f38b
#
_cell.length_a   1.000
_cell.length_b   1.000
_cell.length_c   1.000
_cell.angle_alpha   90.00
_cell.angle_beta   90.00
_cell.angle_gamma   90.00
#
_symmetry.space_group_name_H-M   'P 1'
#
loop_
_entity.id
_entity.type
_entity.pdbx_description
1 polymer ?
#
loop_
_entity_poly.entity_id
_entity_poly.type
_entity_poly.pdbx_seq_one_letter_code
_entity_poly.pdbx_strand_id
1 'polypeptide(L)'
;KFHWGTDSGDGFENSIYGPYLLNDARTGVHADYDRFVLEFEPDISEPDGSPDSFHVFWADGTPLSMGSGNPISVTGNNALEVFVLGYGYSRDELAEPSQAPQSLSPTRTGNLKQAVWDGEFEGVLHWVLGVKEKVDFRVLSIPNPPRLVVDVCRTSSG
;
A
#
# COMPACT_ATOMS: atom_id res chain seq x y z
N LYS A 1 3.11 -6.73 -21.03
CA LYS A 1 2.63 -5.36 -21.24
C LYS A 1 1.70 -5.01 -20.10
N PHE A 2 2.11 -4.08 -19.27
CA PHE A 2 1.37 -3.69 -18.09
C PHE A 2 0.20 -2.79 -18.46
N HIS A 3 -0.98 -3.08 -17.96
CA HIS A 3 -2.11 -2.18 -18.11
C HIS A 3 -2.14 -1.26 -16.91
N TRP A 4 -1.96 0.00 -17.18
CA TRP A 4 -2.22 1.05 -16.23
C TRP A 4 -3.73 1.26 -16.14
N GLY A 5 -4.24 1.51 -14.96
CA GLY A 5 -5.66 1.73 -14.72
C GLY A 5 -5.91 2.77 -13.66
N THR A 6 -7.15 3.14 -13.50
CA THR A 6 -7.60 4.09 -12.48
C THR A 6 -8.23 3.40 -11.28
N ASP A 7 -8.36 2.10 -11.36
CA ASP A 7 -8.87 1.24 -10.31
C ASP A 7 -8.16 -0.11 -10.42
N SER A 8 -7.57 -0.58 -9.36
CA SER A 8 -7.09 -1.94 -9.29
C SER A 8 -7.93 -2.64 -8.24
N GLY A 9 -9.04 -3.08 -8.70
CA GLY A 9 -9.94 -3.84 -7.88
C GLY A 9 -9.29 -4.97 -7.13
N ASP A 10 -9.70 -5.74 -6.85
CA ASP A 10 -10.24 -7.04 -6.70
C ASP A 10 -9.36 -7.98 -5.96
N GLY A 11 -9.25 -7.76 -4.71
CA GLY A 11 -8.65 -8.72 -3.89
C GLY A 11 -9.37 -9.03 -2.61
N PHE A 12 -10.60 -8.55 -2.43
CA PHE A 12 -11.35 -8.89 -1.22
C PHE A 12 -11.95 -10.30 -1.26
N GLU A 13 -11.28 -11.23 -1.90
CA GLU A 13 -11.65 -12.62 -1.76
C GLU A 13 -11.03 -13.18 -0.49
N ASN A 14 -11.85 -13.48 0.44
CA ASN A 14 -11.69 -14.35 1.62
C ASN A 14 -10.29 -14.89 1.94
N SER A 15 -9.33 -14.03 2.18
CA SER A 15 -8.10 -14.47 2.79
C SER A 15 -8.37 -14.67 4.28
N ILE A 16 -8.43 -15.91 4.67
CA ILE A 16 -8.60 -16.33 6.07
C ILE A 16 -7.27 -16.56 6.78
N TYR A 17 -6.19 -16.10 6.17
CA TYR A 17 -4.88 -16.34 6.71
C TYR A 17 -4.48 -15.22 7.66
N GLY A 18 -4.00 -15.60 8.80
CA GLY A 18 -3.67 -14.75 9.91
C GLY A 18 -2.68 -13.64 9.55
N PRO A 19 -2.50 -12.66 10.45
CA PRO A 19 -1.76 -11.46 10.11
C PRO A 19 -0.31 -11.77 9.80
N TYR A 20 0.09 -11.45 8.58
CA TYR A 20 1.50 -11.43 8.19
C TYR A 20 2.11 -10.10 8.62
N LEU A 21 3.34 -10.17 9.11
CA LEU A 21 4.02 -8.98 9.58
C LEU A 21 4.54 -8.17 8.40
N LEU A 22 4.27 -6.88 8.40
CA LEU A 22 4.90 -5.94 7.48
C LEU A 22 6.37 -5.79 7.88
N ASN A 23 7.31 -6.12 7.00
CA ASN A 23 8.75 -6.03 7.25
C ASN A 23 9.34 -4.70 6.81
N ASP A 24 8.84 -4.14 5.71
CA ASP A 24 9.38 -2.90 5.17
C ASP A 24 8.33 -2.15 4.36
N ALA A 25 8.47 -0.84 4.34
CA ALA A 25 7.73 0.06 3.47
C ALA A 25 8.73 1.03 2.85
N ARG A 26 8.75 1.13 1.52
CA ARG A 26 9.73 1.96 0.83
C ARG A 26 9.18 2.53 -0.46
N THR A 27 9.87 3.52 -0.97
CA THR A 27 9.57 4.12 -2.27
C THR A 27 10.77 3.99 -3.19
N GLY A 28 10.52 4.02 -4.49
CA GLY A 28 11.54 4.00 -5.52
C GLY A 28 11.17 4.91 -6.68
N VAL A 29 12.17 5.27 -7.46
CA VAL A 29 12.01 6.15 -8.62
C VAL A 29 12.42 5.39 -9.87
N HIS A 30 11.55 5.40 -10.87
CA HIS A 30 11.81 4.85 -12.20
C HIS A 30 11.59 5.94 -13.25
N ALA A 31 11.96 5.67 -14.49
CA ALA A 31 11.88 6.68 -15.55
C ALA A 31 10.45 7.20 -15.74
N ASP A 32 9.47 6.31 -15.73
CA ASP A 32 8.09 6.63 -16.10
C ASP A 32 7.11 6.56 -14.93
N TYR A 33 7.54 6.06 -13.78
CA TYR A 33 6.66 5.89 -12.63
C TYR A 33 7.43 6.00 -11.32
N ASP A 34 6.70 6.33 -10.26
CA ASP A 34 7.15 6.24 -8.88
C ASP A 34 6.60 4.96 -8.27
N ARG A 35 7.36 4.31 -7.43
CA ARG A 35 6.98 3.01 -6.85
C ARG A 35 6.86 3.08 -5.34
N PHE A 36 5.78 2.52 -4.82
CA PHE A 36 5.58 2.25 -3.40
C PHE A 36 5.54 0.75 -3.18
N VAL A 37 6.28 0.27 -2.17
CA VAL A 37 6.39 -1.17 -1.89
C VAL A 37 6.09 -1.43 -0.42
N LEU A 38 5.20 -2.37 -0.18
CA LEU A 38 5.00 -3.02 1.11
C LEU A 38 5.57 -4.43 1.03
N GLU A 39 6.54 -4.75 1.87
CA GLU A 39 7.16 -6.07 1.93
C GLU A 39 6.76 -6.77 3.22
N PHE A 40 6.34 -8.01 3.10
CA PHE A 40 5.81 -8.78 4.21
C PHE A 40 6.68 -9.99 4.52
N GLU A 41 6.56 -10.46 5.76
CA GLU A 41 7.19 -11.69 6.18
C GLU A 41 6.59 -12.88 5.40
N PRO A 42 7.45 -13.80 4.91
CA PRO A 42 6.95 -15.00 4.24
C PRO A 42 6.14 -15.87 5.17
N ASP A 43 5.09 -16.48 4.66
CA ASP A 43 4.38 -17.54 5.36
C ASP A 43 5.19 -18.82 5.26
N ILE A 44 5.39 -19.48 6.40
CA ILE A 44 6.13 -20.76 6.47
C ILE A 44 5.39 -21.85 5.72
N SER A 45 4.07 -21.82 5.72
CA SER A 45 3.24 -22.82 5.03
C SER A 45 3.09 -22.55 3.53
N GLU A 46 3.28 -21.30 3.11
CA GLU A 46 3.20 -20.89 1.71
C GLU A 46 4.35 -19.95 1.36
N PRO A 47 5.58 -20.46 1.29
CA PRO A 47 6.76 -19.59 1.11
C PRO A 47 6.77 -18.84 -0.23
N ASP A 48 6.06 -19.34 -1.22
CA ASP A 48 5.92 -18.69 -2.53
C ASP A 48 4.64 -17.83 -2.64
N GLY A 49 3.93 -17.64 -1.53
CA GLY A 49 2.74 -16.80 -1.50
C GLY A 49 3.02 -15.34 -1.74
N SER A 50 2.04 -14.64 -2.26
CA SER A 50 2.06 -13.19 -2.42
C SER A 50 0.75 -12.60 -1.89
N PRO A 51 0.70 -11.30 -1.55
CA PRO A 51 -0.54 -10.70 -1.11
C PRO A 51 -1.64 -10.88 -2.16
N ASP A 52 -2.74 -11.50 -1.78
CA ASP A 52 -3.84 -11.84 -2.68
C ASP A 52 -5.15 -11.09 -2.35
N SER A 53 -5.18 -10.42 -1.21
CA SER A 53 -6.36 -9.69 -0.77
C SER A 53 -6.01 -8.23 -0.50
N PHE A 54 -6.26 -7.38 -1.48
CA PHE A 54 -5.94 -5.96 -1.42
C PHE A 54 -6.93 -5.15 -2.24
N HIS A 55 -7.04 -3.86 -1.93
CA HIS A 55 -7.82 -2.92 -2.71
C HIS A 55 -7.09 -1.58 -2.77
N VAL A 56 -6.87 -1.06 -3.97
CA VAL A 56 -6.19 0.21 -4.20
C VAL A 56 -7.08 1.08 -5.07
N PHE A 57 -7.42 2.27 -4.58
CA PHE A 57 -8.34 3.17 -5.28
C PHE A 57 -8.10 4.63 -4.90
N TRP A 58 -8.50 5.52 -5.80
CA TRP A 58 -8.50 6.96 -5.51
C TRP A 58 -9.56 7.28 -4.48
N ALA A 59 -9.15 8.00 -3.43
CA ALA A 59 -10.10 8.47 -2.42
C ALA A 59 -11.12 9.43 -3.04
N ASP A 60 -12.36 9.29 -2.61
CA ASP A 60 -13.40 10.26 -2.90
C ASP A 60 -13.44 11.26 -1.74
N GLY A 61 -12.80 12.41 -1.95
CA GLY A 61 -12.57 13.39 -0.89
C GLY A 61 -11.39 13.02 0.01
N THR A 62 -11.40 13.49 1.25
CA THR A 62 -10.35 13.23 2.21
C THR A 62 -10.48 11.81 2.79
N PRO A 63 -9.42 11.00 2.76
CA PRO A 63 -9.44 9.68 3.37
C PRO A 63 -9.70 9.77 4.88
N LEU A 64 -10.38 8.78 5.42
CA LEU A 64 -10.69 8.71 6.84
C LEU A 64 -9.99 7.51 7.48
N SER A 65 -9.51 7.71 8.69
CA SER A 65 -8.94 6.63 9.48
C SER A 65 -9.99 5.56 9.78
N MET A 66 -9.62 4.29 9.60
CA MET A 66 -10.51 3.17 9.88
C MET A 66 -10.89 3.08 11.36
N GLY A 67 -9.95 3.39 12.27
CA GLY A 67 -10.20 3.27 13.70
C GLY A 67 -10.99 4.44 14.26
N SER A 68 -10.52 5.66 14.04
CA SER A 68 -11.09 6.88 14.64
C SER A 68 -12.13 7.57 13.78
N GLY A 69 -12.12 7.35 12.47
CA GLY A 69 -12.93 8.12 11.52
C GLY A 69 -12.39 9.53 11.26
N ASN A 70 -11.23 9.87 11.83
CA ASN A 70 -10.62 11.18 11.65
C ASN A 70 -10.04 11.33 10.24
N PRO A 71 -10.03 12.54 9.67
CA PRO A 71 -9.40 12.79 8.37
C PRO A 71 -7.90 12.50 8.41
N ILE A 72 -7.38 11.91 7.33
CA ILE A 72 -5.96 11.66 7.14
C ILE A 72 -5.41 12.70 6.17
N SER A 73 -4.44 13.49 6.64
CA SER A 73 -3.74 14.47 5.80
C SER A 73 -2.50 13.86 5.17
N VAL A 74 -2.36 14.05 3.87
CA VAL A 74 -1.16 13.68 3.12
C VAL A 74 -0.75 14.84 2.21
N THR A 75 0.55 14.90 1.92
CA THR A 75 1.09 15.86 0.97
C THR A 75 0.66 15.46 -0.44
N GLY A 76 0.15 16.40 -1.21
CA GLY A 76 -0.38 16.18 -2.55
C GLY A 76 -1.84 16.60 -2.64
N ASN A 77 -2.34 16.74 -3.85
CA ASN A 77 -3.72 17.18 -4.08
C ASN A 77 -4.72 16.02 -4.14
N ASN A 78 -4.21 14.81 -4.25
CA ASN A 78 -5.01 13.60 -4.38
C ASN A 78 -4.47 12.52 -3.47
N ALA A 79 -5.34 11.61 -3.05
CA ALA A 79 -4.97 10.50 -2.19
C ALA A 79 -5.35 9.17 -2.84
N LEU A 80 -4.42 8.23 -2.84
CA LEU A 80 -4.63 6.87 -3.26
C LEU A 80 -4.64 5.99 -2.01
N GLU A 81 -5.73 5.29 -1.77
CA GLU A 81 -5.85 4.43 -0.59
C GLU A 81 -5.44 3.01 -0.92
N VAL A 82 -4.65 2.41 -0.03
CA VAL A 82 -4.15 1.04 -0.16
C VAL A 82 -4.62 0.24 1.05
N PHE A 83 -5.45 -0.74 0.81
CA PHE A 83 -5.92 -1.68 1.84
C PHE A 83 -5.32 -3.06 1.57
N VAL A 84 -4.78 -3.69 2.59
CA VAL A 84 -4.28 -5.06 2.51
C VAL A 84 -4.87 -5.87 3.65
N LEU A 85 -5.54 -6.95 3.31
CA LEU A 85 -6.25 -7.79 4.27
C LEU A 85 -5.34 -8.91 4.78
N GLY A 86 -5.39 -9.17 6.09
CA GLY A 86 -4.60 -10.23 6.71
C GLY A 86 -3.14 -9.86 6.99
N TYR A 87 -2.78 -8.58 6.93
CA TYR A 87 -1.42 -8.09 7.12
C TYR A 87 -1.41 -6.94 8.12
N GLY A 88 -0.33 -6.81 8.88
CA GLY A 88 -0.24 -5.77 9.90
C GLY A 88 1.15 -5.54 10.45
N TYR A 89 1.23 -4.65 11.44
CA TYR A 89 2.45 -4.31 12.15
C TYR A 89 2.75 -5.24 13.31
N SER A 90 1.78 -6.02 13.75
CA SER A 90 2.00 -7.00 14.80
C SER A 90 1.27 -8.31 14.47
N ARG A 91 1.85 -9.41 14.89
CA ARG A 91 1.32 -10.75 14.66
C ARG A 91 0.33 -11.16 15.75
N ASP A 92 0.68 -10.83 16.99
CA ASP A 92 -0.13 -11.03 18.18
C ASP A 92 0.34 -10.08 19.29
N GLU A 93 -0.35 -10.09 20.42
CA GLU A 93 -0.06 -9.18 21.55
C GLU A 93 1.32 -9.39 22.17
N LEU A 94 1.94 -10.53 21.96
CA LEU A 94 3.23 -10.90 22.57
C LEU A 94 4.40 -10.76 21.58
N ALA A 95 4.13 -10.60 20.30
CA ALA A 95 5.18 -10.48 19.28
C ALA A 95 5.73 -9.06 19.23
N GLU A 96 7.02 -8.93 18.92
CA GLU A 96 7.63 -7.64 18.63
C GLU A 96 6.93 -7.00 17.44
N PRO A 97 6.53 -5.72 17.55
CA PRO A 97 5.93 -5.02 16.43
C PRO A 97 6.93 -4.80 15.29
N SER A 98 6.42 -4.60 14.10
CA SER A 98 7.23 -4.28 12.93
C SER A 98 8.07 -3.02 13.15
N GLN A 99 9.30 -3.04 12.64
CA GLN A 99 10.17 -1.87 12.58
C GLN A 99 10.05 -1.12 11.25
N ALA A 100 9.10 -1.50 10.40
CA ALA A 100 8.87 -0.83 9.12
C ALA A 100 8.51 0.64 9.34
N PRO A 101 8.92 1.54 8.44
CA PRO A 101 8.52 2.94 8.50
C PRO A 101 7.01 3.09 8.48
N GLN A 102 6.50 4.07 9.21
CA GLN A 102 5.07 4.40 9.26
C GLN A 102 4.74 5.63 8.42
N SER A 103 5.75 6.30 7.90
CA SER A 103 5.60 7.47 7.03
C SER A 103 6.82 7.60 6.13
N LEU A 104 6.59 7.93 4.88
CA LEU A 104 7.63 8.14 3.88
C LEU A 104 7.36 9.45 3.15
N SER A 105 8.39 10.29 3.02
CA SER A 105 8.30 11.56 2.30
C SER A 105 9.39 11.62 1.23
N PRO A 106 9.23 10.89 0.12
CA PRO A 106 10.25 10.83 -0.92
C PRO A 106 10.44 12.20 -1.59
N THR A 107 11.68 12.53 -1.93
CA THR A 107 12.05 13.82 -2.50
C THR A 107 12.37 13.77 -3.99
N ARG A 108 12.62 12.57 -4.53
CA ARG A 108 13.03 12.40 -5.93
C ARG A 108 11.91 11.91 -6.84
N THR A 109 10.76 11.59 -6.26
CA THR A 109 9.59 11.14 -7.01
C THR A 109 8.98 12.30 -7.79
N GLY A 110 8.37 11.99 -8.93
CA GLY A 110 7.70 12.98 -9.77
C GLY A 110 6.31 13.32 -9.27
N ASN A 111 5.56 12.32 -8.89
CA ASN A 111 4.13 12.45 -8.59
C ASN A 111 3.75 11.96 -7.19
N LEU A 112 4.37 10.89 -6.70
CA LEU A 112 4.17 10.37 -5.36
C LEU A 112 4.87 11.30 -4.35
N LYS A 113 4.12 11.91 -3.44
CA LYS A 113 4.65 12.92 -2.52
C LYS A 113 4.79 12.44 -1.09
N GLN A 114 3.96 11.52 -0.67
CA GLN A 114 4.00 10.99 0.68
C GLN A 114 3.30 9.65 0.74
N ALA A 115 3.70 8.80 1.67
CA ALA A 115 2.96 7.59 2.03
C ALA A 115 2.84 7.54 3.55
N VAL A 116 1.64 7.33 4.06
CA VAL A 116 1.35 7.36 5.49
C VAL A 116 0.57 6.10 5.87
N TRP A 117 1.04 5.43 6.92
CA TRP A 117 0.29 4.34 7.53
C TRP A 117 -0.80 4.91 8.42
N ASP A 118 -2.05 4.53 8.18
CA ASP A 118 -3.18 4.92 9.02
C ASP A 118 -3.29 4.07 10.29
N GLY A 119 -2.83 2.86 10.21
CA GLY A 119 -2.99 1.88 11.26
C GLY A 119 -3.52 0.57 10.71
N GLU A 120 -3.78 -0.36 11.60
CA GLU A 120 -4.47 -1.59 11.29
C GLU A 120 -5.74 -1.69 12.13
N PHE A 121 -6.79 -2.21 11.54
CA PHE A 121 -8.06 -2.37 12.20
C PHE A 121 -8.71 -3.66 11.72
N GLU A 122 -9.00 -4.56 12.66
CA GLU A 122 -9.63 -5.86 12.35
C GLU A 122 -8.91 -6.67 11.24
N GLY A 123 -7.57 -6.68 11.29
CA GLY A 123 -6.76 -7.43 10.33
C GLY A 123 -6.60 -6.76 8.97
N VAL A 124 -6.93 -5.49 8.85
CA VAL A 124 -6.73 -4.71 7.63
C VAL A 124 -5.63 -3.67 7.83
N LEU A 125 -4.63 -3.71 6.97
CA LEU A 125 -3.57 -2.71 6.92
C LEU A 125 -3.99 -1.61 5.95
N HIS A 126 -3.91 -0.36 6.39
CA HIS A 126 -4.33 0.79 5.60
C HIS A 126 -3.21 1.81 5.45
N TRP A 127 -2.84 2.08 4.20
CA TRP A 127 -1.90 3.13 3.83
C TRP A 127 -2.57 4.14 2.91
N VAL A 128 -2.14 5.39 3.00
CA VAL A 128 -2.60 6.47 2.13
C VAL A 128 -1.41 7.07 1.43
N LEU A 129 -1.49 7.12 0.10
CA LEU A 129 -0.45 7.73 -0.75
C LEU A 129 -0.91 9.12 -1.17
N GLY A 130 -0.13 10.14 -0.83
CA GLY A 130 -0.35 11.49 -1.33
C GLY A 130 0.26 11.64 -2.71
N VAL A 131 -0.52 12.06 -3.67
CA VAL A 131 -0.15 12.14 -5.08
C VAL A 131 -0.46 13.54 -5.60
N LYS A 132 0.48 14.13 -6.36
CA LYS A 132 0.31 15.47 -6.90
C LYS A 132 -0.84 15.55 -7.89
N GLU A 133 -0.88 14.62 -8.84
CA GLU A 133 -1.90 14.56 -9.87
C GLU A 133 -2.53 13.18 -9.92
N LYS A 134 -3.83 13.14 -10.18
CA LYS A 134 -4.55 11.89 -10.37
C LYS A 134 -4.17 11.30 -11.73
N VAL A 135 -3.44 10.20 -11.69
CA VAL A 135 -2.84 9.57 -12.86
C VAL A 135 -3.16 8.07 -12.86
N ASP A 136 -2.79 7.40 -13.93
CA ASP A 136 -2.86 5.95 -13.95
C ASP A 136 -1.89 5.34 -12.93
N PHE A 137 -2.29 4.26 -12.34
CA PHE A 137 -1.46 3.46 -11.46
C PHE A 137 -1.65 1.98 -11.78
N ARG A 138 -0.77 1.14 -11.26
CA ARG A 138 -0.91 -0.31 -11.34
C ARG A 138 -0.50 -0.95 -10.03
N VAL A 139 -1.05 -2.12 -9.75
CA VAL A 139 -0.72 -2.89 -8.56
C VAL A 139 -0.14 -4.23 -8.97
N LEU A 140 0.95 -4.62 -8.32
CA LEU A 140 1.62 -5.88 -8.53
C LEU A 140 1.69 -6.61 -7.19
N SER A 141 1.30 -7.87 -7.19
CA SER A 141 1.49 -8.77 -6.06
C SER A 141 2.60 -9.75 -6.43
N ILE A 142 3.67 -9.77 -5.64
CA ILE A 142 4.91 -10.48 -6.00
C ILE A 142 5.32 -11.39 -4.84
N PRO A 143 5.67 -12.66 -5.11
CA PRO A 143 6.19 -13.57 -4.10
C PRO A 143 7.70 -13.39 -3.86
N ASN A 144 8.24 -14.03 -2.85
CA ASN A 144 9.66 -14.27 -2.55
C ASN A 144 10.54 -13.02 -2.42
N PRO A 145 10.36 -12.17 -1.44
CA PRO A 145 9.36 -12.20 -0.37
C PRO A 145 8.01 -11.63 -0.83
N PRO A 146 6.93 -11.87 -0.10
CA PRO A 146 5.62 -11.31 -0.45
C PRO A 146 5.66 -9.79 -0.46
N ARG A 147 5.25 -9.19 -1.56
CA ARG A 147 5.26 -7.72 -1.72
C ARG A 147 4.00 -7.26 -2.44
N LEU A 148 3.43 -6.19 -1.94
CA LEU A 148 2.45 -5.43 -2.69
C LEU A 148 3.13 -4.17 -3.22
N VAL A 149 3.08 -3.98 -4.53
CA VAL A 149 3.74 -2.87 -5.22
C VAL A 149 2.69 -2.00 -5.87
N VAL A 150 2.75 -0.71 -5.64
CA VAL A 150 1.91 0.27 -6.31
C VAL A 150 2.80 1.21 -7.11
N ASP A 151 2.65 1.18 -8.42
CA ASP A 151 3.35 2.07 -9.34
C ASP A 151 2.40 3.19 -9.77
N VAL A 152 2.84 4.42 -9.63
CA VAL A 152 2.08 5.61 -9.99
C VAL A 152 2.79 6.30 -11.14
N CYS A 153 2.10 6.58 -12.24
CA CYS A 153 2.69 7.26 -13.39
C CYS A 153 3.26 8.61 -12.97
N ARG A 154 4.40 8.99 -13.54
CA ARG A 154 5.06 10.26 -13.21
C ARG A 154 4.44 11.44 -13.93
N THR A 155 3.85 11.21 -15.08
CA THR A 155 3.19 12.24 -15.86
C THR A 155 1.79 11.77 -16.22
N SER A 156 0.85 12.72 -16.28
CA SER A 156 -0.44 12.43 -16.88
C SER A 156 -0.21 12.03 -18.33
N SER A 157 -0.78 10.89 -18.73
CA SER A 157 -0.78 10.49 -20.13
C SER A 157 -1.60 11.51 -20.92
N GLY A 158 -0.90 12.42 -21.52
CA GLY A 158 -1.51 13.38 -22.44
C GLY A 158 -1.61 12.80 -23.82
#